data_3f8be054cf3879dac49d8e03d45b0816
#
_entry.id   3f8be054cf3879dac49d8e03d45b0816
#
_cell.length_a   1.000
_cell.length_b   1.000
_cell.length_c   1.000
_cell.angle_alpha   90.00
_cell.angle_beta   90.00
_cell.angle_gamma   90.00
#
_symmetry.space_group_name_H-M   'P 1'
#
loop_
_entity.id
_entity.type
_entity.pdbx_description
1 polymer ?
#
loop_
_entity_poly.entity_id
_entity_poly.type
_entity_poly.pdbx_seq_one_letter_code
_entity_poly.pdbx_strand_id
1 'polypeptide(L)'
;MELKDIEDFKNKYNADLFFNTDIKKLNWFNIGGKSKIFFKPKNLIELKEFLKLYNNRGKMFILGMGSNVLFKDNTYEGVIIKLSNNFSTLSKLKPDTIIAGSACSQKKLSEFALENGISGFEFMYCIPGSVGGGLQMNSGCFGTEFKDRLISLQCIDTNGNIKVIPSNKIKFQYRKIELNENLIFLSATFKGDLLNKNKIKNLMEELAIKKNNSQPSKIKTGGSTFKNPIDQTTKKAWELIKESVPENINFGDASISKKHSNFFINKKNASFEEMNSLINFVKKNVKDKTGININLEIKIIE
;
A
#
# COMPACT_ATOMS: atom_id res chain seq x y z
N MET A 1 12.48 24.32 9.26
CA MET A 1 11.14 24.87 8.93
C MET A 1 10.51 25.21 10.26
N GLU A 2 10.16 26.47 10.44
CA GLU A 2 9.49 26.90 11.64
C GLU A 2 8.02 26.46 11.60
N LEU A 3 7.43 26.15 12.76
CA LEU A 3 6.02 25.83 12.86
C LEU A 3 5.14 26.92 12.26
N LYS A 4 5.58 28.17 12.38
CA LYS A 4 4.93 29.34 11.84
C LYS A 4 4.74 29.27 10.30
N ASP A 5 5.76 28.84 9.57
CA ASP A 5 5.67 28.71 8.09
C ASP A 5 4.54 27.75 7.68
N ILE A 6 4.36 26.65 8.46
CA ILE A 6 3.31 25.66 8.20
C ILE A 6 1.93 26.18 8.59
N GLU A 7 1.83 26.95 9.68
CA GLU A 7 0.58 27.59 10.09
C GLU A 7 0.14 28.65 9.10
N ASP A 8 1.07 29.47 8.60
CA ASP A 8 0.80 30.46 7.55
C ASP A 8 0.33 29.77 6.26
N PHE A 9 0.97 28.67 5.87
CA PHE A 9 0.52 27.86 4.73
C PHE A 9 -0.90 27.31 4.96
N LYS A 10 -1.15 26.73 6.13
CA LYS A 10 -2.47 26.20 6.51
C LYS A 10 -3.55 27.26 6.39
N ASN A 11 -3.30 28.46 6.90
CA ASN A 11 -4.25 29.57 6.87
C ASN A 11 -4.46 30.08 5.44
N LYS A 12 -3.37 30.29 4.67
CA LYS A 12 -3.42 30.78 3.29
C LYS A 12 -4.26 29.90 2.37
N TYR A 13 -4.13 28.57 2.49
CA TYR A 13 -4.82 27.62 1.62
C TYR A 13 -6.06 26.99 2.27
N ASN A 14 -6.39 27.35 3.51
CA ASN A 14 -7.39 26.65 4.32
C ASN A 14 -7.17 25.13 4.24
N ALA A 15 -5.89 24.73 4.39
CA ALA A 15 -5.43 23.37 4.11
C ALA A 15 -5.86 22.37 5.20
N ASP A 16 -6.20 21.14 4.79
CA ASP A 16 -6.41 20.02 5.71
C ASP A 16 -5.06 19.54 6.27
N LEU A 17 -4.50 20.35 7.16
CA LEU A 17 -3.22 20.13 7.82
C LEU A 17 -3.42 20.12 9.33
N PHE A 18 -2.92 19.06 9.99
CA PHE A 18 -3.13 18.79 11.40
C PHE A 18 -1.80 18.45 12.08
N PHE A 19 -1.66 18.87 13.33
CA PHE A 19 -0.50 18.57 14.17
C PHE A 19 -0.81 17.48 15.16
N ASN A 20 0.19 16.68 15.53
CA ASN A 20 0.10 15.62 16.54
C ASN A 20 -1.08 14.65 16.32
N THR A 21 -1.32 14.30 15.06
CA THR A 21 -2.45 13.48 14.65
C THR A 21 -2.24 12.01 15.03
N ASP A 22 -3.22 11.39 15.70
CA ASP A 22 -3.24 9.94 15.94
C ASP A 22 -3.31 9.18 14.60
N ILE A 23 -2.33 8.29 14.36
CA ILE A 23 -2.20 7.53 13.12
C ILE A 23 -2.67 6.08 13.24
N LYS A 24 -3.11 5.63 14.41
CA LYS A 24 -3.64 4.26 14.62
C LYS A 24 -4.75 3.94 13.63
N LYS A 25 -5.75 4.82 13.54
CA LYS A 25 -6.91 4.62 12.65
C LYS A 25 -6.63 4.84 11.16
N LEU A 26 -5.41 5.26 10.81
CA LEU A 26 -5.01 5.51 9.42
C LEU A 26 -4.38 4.29 8.76
N ASN A 27 -4.17 3.21 9.49
CA ASN A 27 -3.64 1.95 8.97
C ASN A 27 -4.46 0.74 9.44
N TRP A 28 -4.34 -0.34 8.72
CA TRP A 28 -5.18 -1.53 8.92
C TRP A 28 -4.79 -2.38 10.11
N PHE A 29 -3.55 -2.30 10.61
CA PHE A 29 -3.18 -2.92 11.87
C PHE A 29 -3.81 -2.23 13.08
N ASN A 30 -4.21 -0.96 12.94
CA ASN A 30 -4.58 -0.10 14.07
C ASN A 30 -3.47 -0.02 15.14
N ILE A 31 -2.21 0.04 14.70
CA ILE A 31 -1.01 0.19 15.53
C ILE A 31 -0.30 1.48 15.11
N GLY A 32 0.24 2.23 16.07
CA GLY A 32 1.03 3.43 15.85
C GLY A 32 0.78 4.53 16.85
N GLY A 33 1.66 5.50 16.89
CA GLY A 33 1.59 6.68 17.75
C GLY A 33 0.91 7.87 17.07
N LYS A 34 1.65 8.99 16.98
CA LYS A 34 1.18 10.23 16.35
C LYS A 34 2.06 10.60 15.17
N SER A 35 1.55 11.42 14.26
CA SER A 35 2.35 12.14 13.26
C SER A 35 2.53 13.58 13.71
N LYS A 36 3.76 14.10 13.68
CA LYS A 36 4.03 15.51 13.99
C LYS A 36 3.23 16.43 13.09
N ILE A 37 3.19 16.12 11.78
CA ILE A 37 2.38 16.80 10.77
C ILE A 37 1.64 15.76 9.95
N PHE A 38 0.34 15.94 9.80
CA PHE A 38 -0.49 15.19 8.88
C PHE A 38 -1.12 16.14 7.88
N PHE A 39 -0.86 15.94 6.60
CA PHE A 39 -1.34 16.79 5.53
C PHE A 39 -2.18 16.01 4.51
N LYS A 40 -3.37 16.52 4.20
CA LYS A 40 -4.28 15.95 3.22
C LYS A 40 -4.58 16.97 2.13
N PRO A 41 -3.71 17.10 1.10
CA PRO A 41 -3.89 18.08 0.03
C PRO A 41 -5.22 17.87 -0.67
N LYS A 42 -5.97 18.97 -0.89
CA LYS A 42 -7.25 18.96 -1.59
C LYS A 42 -7.07 18.96 -3.10
N ASN A 43 -5.95 19.51 -3.57
CA ASN A 43 -5.65 19.62 -5.00
C ASN A 43 -4.14 19.68 -5.26
N LEU A 44 -3.78 19.67 -6.54
CA LEU A 44 -2.39 19.65 -6.97
C LEU A 44 -1.63 20.95 -6.61
N ILE A 45 -2.31 22.10 -6.57
CA ILE A 45 -1.71 23.39 -6.21
C ILE A 45 -1.27 23.36 -4.75
N GLU A 46 -2.15 22.95 -3.83
CA GLU A 46 -1.81 22.78 -2.42
C GLU A 46 -0.63 21.82 -2.22
N LEU A 47 -0.66 20.66 -2.91
CA LEU A 47 0.43 19.69 -2.81
C LEU A 47 1.74 20.31 -3.28
N LYS A 48 1.76 20.94 -4.43
CA LYS A 48 2.95 21.57 -5.03
C LYS A 48 3.53 22.65 -4.12
N GLU A 49 2.71 23.56 -3.64
CA GLU A 49 3.17 24.65 -2.78
C GLU A 49 3.64 24.14 -1.41
N PHE A 50 2.99 23.10 -0.86
CA PHE A 50 3.47 22.45 0.36
C PHE A 50 4.84 21.80 0.16
N LEU A 51 5.05 21.09 -0.95
CA LEU A 51 6.34 20.44 -1.25
C LEU A 51 7.47 21.46 -1.37
N LYS A 52 7.23 22.60 -2.04
CA LYS A 52 8.19 23.71 -2.13
C LYS A 52 8.51 24.30 -0.75
N LEU A 53 7.47 24.53 0.08
CA LEU A 53 7.62 25.03 1.43
C LEU A 53 8.41 24.02 2.30
N TYR A 54 8.06 22.74 2.23
CA TYR A 54 8.71 21.68 2.99
C TYR A 54 10.17 21.48 2.57
N ASN A 55 10.46 21.59 1.28
CA ASN A 55 11.80 21.61 0.68
C ASN A 55 12.75 20.55 1.26
N ASN A 56 12.31 19.32 1.38
CA ASN A 56 13.07 18.18 1.94
C ASN A 56 13.63 18.39 3.37
N ARG A 57 13.08 19.32 4.14
CA ARG A 57 13.58 19.67 5.48
C ARG A 57 13.23 18.64 6.58
N GLY A 58 12.96 17.40 6.23
CA GLY A 58 12.67 16.35 7.19
C GLY A 58 12.10 15.09 6.56
N LYS A 59 11.71 14.14 7.42
CA LYS A 59 11.07 12.89 6.97
C LYS A 59 9.72 13.18 6.32
N MET A 60 9.45 12.51 5.20
CA MET A 60 8.15 12.55 4.51
C MET A 60 7.71 11.12 4.21
N PHE A 61 6.45 10.83 4.49
CA PHE A 61 5.85 9.55 4.15
C PHE A 61 4.52 9.74 3.43
N ILE A 62 4.36 9.09 2.28
CA ILE A 62 3.11 9.12 1.51
C ILE A 62 2.27 7.92 1.91
N LEU A 63 1.16 8.19 2.57
CA LEU A 63 0.25 7.18 3.07
C LEU A 63 -0.91 6.96 2.08
N GLY A 64 -1.00 5.75 1.53
CA GLY A 64 -2.17 5.32 0.78
C GLY A 64 -3.34 4.96 1.70
N MET A 65 -3.91 3.78 1.53
CA MET A 65 -5.00 3.29 2.40
C MET A 65 -4.49 2.62 3.70
N GLY A 66 -3.19 2.57 3.93
CA GLY A 66 -2.61 2.00 5.15
C GLY A 66 -2.71 0.47 5.26
N SER A 67 -2.92 -0.23 4.15
CA SER A 67 -3.15 -1.68 4.13
C SER A 67 -1.88 -2.53 4.18
N ASN A 68 -0.68 -1.92 4.07
CA ASN A 68 0.61 -2.62 4.05
C ASN A 68 1.67 -1.91 4.90
N VAL A 69 1.28 -1.20 5.96
CA VAL A 69 2.18 -0.45 6.82
C VAL A 69 1.97 -0.79 8.28
N LEU A 70 3.07 -0.81 9.04
CA LEU A 70 3.10 -0.94 10.48
C LEU A 70 3.86 0.28 11.03
N PHE A 71 3.19 1.14 11.78
CA PHE A 71 3.82 2.29 12.42
C PHE A 71 4.37 1.94 13.81
N LYS A 72 5.51 2.54 14.17
CA LYS A 72 5.96 2.55 15.56
C LYS A 72 5.02 3.36 16.44
N ASP A 73 4.99 3.06 17.75
CA ASP A 73 4.09 3.71 18.72
C ASP A 73 4.56 5.11 19.12
N ASN A 74 5.81 5.47 18.83
CA ASN A 74 6.34 6.83 19.03
C ASN A 74 5.81 7.82 17.98
N THR A 75 6.09 9.09 18.18
CA THR A 75 5.73 10.13 17.22
C THR A 75 6.60 10.01 15.96
N TYR A 76 5.95 9.98 14.79
CA TYR A 76 6.63 10.14 13.51
C TYR A 76 7.09 11.60 13.36
N GLU A 77 8.39 11.85 13.48
CA GLU A 77 9.03 13.17 13.45
C GLU A 77 9.18 13.73 12.02
N GLY A 78 8.06 13.81 11.32
CA GLY A 78 8.01 14.26 9.93
C GLY A 78 6.60 14.60 9.49
N VAL A 79 6.38 14.62 8.17
CA VAL A 79 5.06 14.81 7.58
C VAL A 79 4.55 13.51 6.98
N ILE A 80 3.32 13.15 7.33
CA ILE A 80 2.56 12.12 6.62
C ILE A 80 1.61 12.82 5.66
N ILE A 81 1.77 12.56 4.36
CA ILE A 81 0.88 13.09 3.31
C ILE A 81 -0.07 11.99 2.86
N LYS A 82 -1.37 12.27 2.89
CA LYS A 82 -2.40 11.38 2.37
C LYS A 82 -3.23 12.12 1.33
N LEU A 83 -3.10 11.75 0.07
CA LEU A 83 -3.85 12.37 -1.01
C LEU A 83 -5.37 12.27 -0.77
N SER A 84 -6.09 13.37 -0.97
CA SER A 84 -7.55 13.42 -0.79
C SER A 84 -8.28 12.67 -1.91
N ASN A 85 -9.60 12.54 -1.77
CA ASN A 85 -10.44 11.89 -2.77
C ASN A 85 -10.42 12.58 -4.14
N ASN A 86 -10.01 13.85 -4.22
CA ASN A 86 -9.86 14.57 -5.48
C ASN A 86 -8.75 13.98 -6.38
N PHE A 87 -7.85 13.19 -5.79
CA PHE A 87 -6.84 12.39 -6.51
C PHE A 87 -7.30 10.96 -6.80
N SER A 88 -8.61 10.66 -6.73
CA SER A 88 -9.18 9.32 -6.95
C SER A 88 -10.02 9.20 -8.23
N THR A 89 -9.88 10.15 -9.15
CA THR A 89 -10.63 10.18 -10.42
C THR A 89 -10.30 8.96 -11.28
N LEU A 90 -11.31 8.46 -11.98
CA LEU A 90 -11.21 7.41 -12.99
C LEU A 90 -11.75 7.93 -14.30
N SER A 91 -11.04 7.73 -15.39
CA SER A 91 -11.50 8.10 -16.71
C SER A 91 -11.04 7.11 -17.77
N LYS A 92 -11.86 6.92 -18.79
CA LYS A 92 -11.52 6.13 -19.97
C LYS A 92 -10.89 7.08 -21.01
N LEU A 93 -9.63 6.82 -21.37
CA LEU A 93 -8.89 7.61 -22.37
C LEU A 93 -9.12 7.08 -23.79
N LYS A 94 -9.13 5.75 -23.94
CA LYS A 94 -9.37 5.00 -25.18
C LYS A 94 -10.27 3.80 -24.86
N PRO A 95 -10.79 3.07 -25.85
CA PRO A 95 -11.63 1.91 -25.59
C PRO A 95 -11.05 0.91 -24.60
N ASP A 96 -9.73 0.72 -24.60
CA ASP A 96 -8.97 -0.25 -23.80
C ASP A 96 -8.07 0.40 -22.73
N THR A 97 -8.15 1.73 -22.53
CA THR A 97 -7.18 2.48 -21.73
C THR A 97 -7.86 3.29 -20.64
N ILE A 98 -7.40 3.13 -19.40
CA ILE A 98 -7.93 3.81 -18.21
C ILE A 98 -6.86 4.69 -17.58
N ILE A 99 -7.23 5.90 -17.17
CA ILE A 99 -6.45 6.74 -16.26
C ILE A 99 -7.06 6.62 -14.87
N ALA A 100 -6.23 6.28 -13.88
CA ALA A 100 -6.64 6.14 -12.49
C ALA A 100 -5.81 7.04 -11.57
N GLY A 101 -6.46 7.86 -10.77
CA GLY A 101 -5.84 8.66 -9.73
C GLY A 101 -5.28 7.79 -8.60
N SER A 102 -4.13 8.18 -8.04
CA SER A 102 -3.39 7.38 -7.06
C SER A 102 -4.15 7.14 -5.75
N ALA A 103 -5.08 8.02 -5.36
CA ALA A 103 -5.92 7.83 -4.18
C ALA A 103 -7.11 6.90 -4.42
N CYS A 104 -7.41 6.55 -5.68
CA CYS A 104 -8.47 5.58 -6.01
C CYS A 104 -8.17 4.21 -5.40
N SER A 105 -9.18 3.51 -4.89
CA SER A 105 -8.98 2.13 -4.46
C SER A 105 -8.81 1.20 -5.65
N GLN A 106 -7.98 0.18 -5.50
CA GLN A 106 -7.78 -0.86 -6.51
C GLN A 106 -9.09 -1.54 -6.87
N LYS A 107 -9.95 -1.78 -5.87
CA LYS A 107 -11.30 -2.34 -6.08
C LYS A 107 -12.14 -1.46 -7.01
N LYS A 108 -12.19 -0.14 -6.78
CA LYS A 108 -12.95 0.79 -7.64
C LYS A 108 -12.39 0.84 -9.06
N LEU A 109 -11.08 0.76 -9.23
CA LEU A 109 -10.47 0.66 -10.57
C LEU A 109 -10.92 -0.61 -11.29
N SER A 110 -10.92 -1.76 -10.62
CA SER A 110 -11.41 -3.03 -11.17
C SER A 110 -12.91 -2.98 -11.53
N GLU A 111 -13.74 -2.40 -10.67
CA GLU A 111 -15.18 -2.20 -10.92
C GLU A 111 -15.40 -1.27 -12.12
N PHE A 112 -14.68 -0.17 -12.22
CA PHE A 112 -14.74 0.75 -13.36
C PHE A 112 -14.31 0.08 -14.68
N ALA A 113 -13.29 -0.77 -14.64
CA ALA A 113 -12.85 -1.56 -15.79
C ALA A 113 -13.96 -2.54 -16.25
N LEU A 114 -14.61 -3.26 -15.31
CA LEU A 114 -15.77 -4.10 -15.60
C LEU A 114 -16.91 -3.32 -16.27
N GLU A 115 -17.28 -2.15 -15.72
CA GLU A 115 -18.34 -1.29 -16.27
C GLU A 115 -18.06 -0.85 -17.70
N ASN A 116 -16.79 -0.74 -18.07
CA ASN A 116 -16.34 -0.34 -19.40
C ASN A 116 -15.97 -1.53 -20.33
N GLY A 117 -16.13 -2.79 -19.89
CA GLY A 117 -15.79 -3.96 -20.67
C GLY A 117 -14.28 -4.12 -20.92
N ILE A 118 -13.45 -3.71 -19.96
CA ILE A 118 -11.99 -3.74 -20.02
C ILE A 118 -11.47 -4.78 -19.03
N SER A 119 -10.94 -5.87 -19.52
CA SER A 119 -10.33 -6.98 -18.78
C SER A 119 -8.87 -6.70 -18.40
N GLY A 120 -8.33 -7.48 -17.47
CA GLY A 120 -6.96 -7.41 -17.01
C GLY A 120 -6.79 -6.67 -15.70
N PHE A 121 -7.89 -6.24 -15.08
CA PHE A 121 -7.94 -5.54 -13.79
C PHE A 121 -8.62 -6.36 -12.69
N GLU A 122 -9.05 -7.59 -12.97
CA GLU A 122 -9.83 -8.44 -12.07
C GLU A 122 -9.06 -8.75 -10.78
N PHE A 123 -7.75 -8.93 -10.87
CA PHE A 123 -6.88 -9.17 -9.71
C PHE A 123 -6.90 -8.02 -8.69
N MET A 124 -7.09 -6.78 -9.16
CA MET A 124 -7.14 -5.59 -8.30
C MET A 124 -8.37 -5.57 -7.39
N TYR A 125 -9.46 -6.25 -7.78
CA TYR A 125 -10.64 -6.41 -6.94
C TYR A 125 -10.33 -7.13 -5.62
N CYS A 126 -9.33 -8.01 -5.66
CA CYS A 126 -8.90 -8.81 -4.52
C CYS A 126 -7.83 -8.13 -3.66
N ILE A 127 -7.20 -7.02 -4.09
CA ILE A 127 -6.10 -6.40 -3.36
C ILE A 127 -6.61 -5.14 -2.64
N PRO A 128 -6.56 -5.10 -1.30
CA PRO A 128 -6.91 -3.89 -0.58
C PRO A 128 -5.81 -2.84 -0.72
N GLY A 129 -6.20 -1.59 -0.90
CA GLY A 129 -5.26 -0.47 -1.01
C GLY A 129 -5.61 0.49 -2.12
N SER A 130 -4.84 1.58 -2.21
CA SER A 130 -4.95 2.57 -3.28
C SER A 130 -4.12 2.15 -4.51
N VAL A 131 -4.44 2.72 -5.65
CA VAL A 131 -3.67 2.57 -6.91
C VAL A 131 -2.22 2.99 -6.68
N GLY A 132 -1.96 4.14 -6.02
CA GLY A 132 -0.60 4.59 -5.74
C GLY A 132 0.17 3.63 -4.83
N GLY A 133 -0.48 3.07 -3.79
CA GLY A 133 0.13 2.03 -2.94
C GLY A 133 0.38 0.72 -3.68
N GLY A 134 -0.54 0.32 -4.57
CA GLY A 134 -0.39 -0.85 -5.44
C GLY A 134 0.79 -0.72 -6.40
N LEU A 135 0.95 0.45 -7.02
CA LEU A 135 2.10 0.77 -7.89
C LEU A 135 3.42 0.70 -7.11
N GLN A 136 3.49 1.34 -5.93
CA GLN A 136 4.71 1.35 -5.10
C GLN A 136 5.19 -0.06 -4.75
N MET A 137 4.25 -0.98 -4.59
CA MET A 137 4.51 -2.38 -4.26
C MET A 137 4.55 -3.29 -5.49
N ASN A 138 4.35 -2.78 -6.70
CA ASN A 138 4.06 -3.62 -7.85
C ASN A 138 3.11 -4.76 -7.44
N SER A 139 2.00 -4.39 -6.80
CA SER A 139 1.07 -5.35 -6.20
C SER A 139 0.52 -6.30 -7.25
N GLY A 140 0.34 -7.54 -6.87
CA GLY A 140 -0.25 -8.55 -7.75
C GLY A 140 -0.76 -9.74 -6.97
N CYS A 141 -1.67 -10.46 -7.57
CA CYS A 141 -2.14 -11.76 -7.12
C CYS A 141 -2.62 -12.60 -8.32
N PHE A 142 -2.67 -13.90 -8.12
CA PHE A 142 -3.14 -14.86 -9.14
C PHE A 142 -2.41 -14.74 -10.49
N GLY A 143 -1.11 -14.39 -10.45
CA GLY A 143 -0.25 -14.36 -11.65
C GLY A 143 -0.21 -13.04 -12.41
N THR A 144 -0.96 -12.02 -11.99
CA THR A 144 -0.96 -10.69 -12.61
C THR A 144 -0.48 -9.63 -11.63
N GLU A 145 0.34 -8.69 -12.09
CA GLU A 145 0.90 -7.58 -11.32
C GLU A 145 0.59 -6.22 -11.99
N PHE A 146 0.75 -5.13 -11.25
CA PHE A 146 0.54 -3.77 -11.78
C PHE A 146 1.37 -3.46 -13.02
N LYS A 147 2.63 -3.93 -13.08
CA LYS A 147 3.53 -3.74 -14.24
C LYS A 147 2.95 -4.27 -15.54
N ASP A 148 2.12 -5.34 -15.49
CA ASP A 148 1.58 -6.00 -16.68
C ASP A 148 0.52 -5.14 -17.39
N ARG A 149 -0.01 -4.14 -16.73
CA ARG A 149 -1.06 -3.26 -17.24
C ARG A 149 -0.66 -1.79 -17.34
N LEU A 150 0.47 -1.38 -16.73
CA LEU A 150 0.91 0.01 -16.68
C LEU A 150 1.47 0.48 -18.01
N ILE A 151 0.96 1.61 -18.52
CA ILE A 151 1.52 2.35 -19.66
C ILE A 151 2.47 3.44 -19.15
N SER A 152 2.00 4.28 -18.21
CA SER A 152 2.77 5.39 -17.67
C SER A 152 2.30 5.79 -16.28
N LEU A 153 3.20 6.42 -15.54
CA LEU A 153 2.98 6.97 -14.22
C LEU A 153 3.15 8.48 -14.26
N GLN A 154 2.13 9.23 -13.85
CA GLN A 154 2.26 10.66 -13.57
C GLN A 154 2.59 10.85 -12.09
N CYS A 155 3.63 11.62 -11.82
CA CYS A 155 4.14 11.86 -10.48
C CYS A 155 4.61 13.30 -10.30
N ILE A 156 4.81 13.70 -9.06
CA ILE A 156 5.41 14.98 -8.67
C ILE A 156 6.64 14.71 -7.81
N ASP A 157 7.73 15.42 -8.07
CA ASP A 157 8.92 15.37 -7.24
C ASP A 157 8.81 16.29 -6.01
N THR A 158 9.79 16.21 -5.12
CA THR A 158 9.81 17.01 -3.88
C THR A 158 10.02 18.51 -4.11
N ASN A 159 10.38 18.92 -5.33
CA ASN A 159 10.48 20.33 -5.74
C ASN A 159 9.17 20.85 -6.35
N GLY A 160 8.16 19.98 -6.48
CA GLY A 160 6.87 20.32 -7.07
C GLY A 160 6.83 20.24 -8.60
N ASN A 161 7.80 19.59 -9.26
CA ASN A 161 7.79 19.38 -10.69
C ASN A 161 7.01 18.12 -11.06
N ILE A 162 6.11 18.26 -12.04
CA ILE A 162 5.32 17.12 -12.53
C ILE A 162 6.10 16.41 -13.62
N LYS A 163 6.12 15.07 -13.55
CA LYS A 163 6.78 14.20 -14.53
C LYS A 163 5.82 13.09 -14.97
N VAL A 164 5.96 12.66 -16.22
CA VAL A 164 5.31 11.44 -16.72
C VAL A 164 6.40 10.45 -17.08
N ILE A 165 6.37 9.28 -16.44
CA ILE A 165 7.36 8.23 -16.61
C ILE A 165 6.69 7.06 -17.34
N PRO A 166 7.12 6.72 -18.58
CA PRO A 166 6.65 5.53 -19.28
C PRO A 166 7.05 4.26 -18.54
N SER A 167 6.23 3.22 -18.60
CA SER A 167 6.47 1.95 -17.87
C SER A 167 7.81 1.29 -18.24
N ASN A 168 8.28 1.43 -19.48
CA ASN A 168 9.57 0.92 -19.94
C ASN A 168 10.79 1.64 -19.33
N LYS A 169 10.61 2.78 -18.65
CA LYS A 169 11.63 3.50 -17.88
C LYS A 169 11.59 3.17 -16.39
N ILE A 170 10.67 2.31 -15.97
CA ILE A 170 10.50 1.90 -14.59
C ILE A 170 11.01 0.48 -14.41
N LYS A 171 11.90 0.28 -13.45
CA LYS A 171 12.37 -1.05 -13.09
C LYS A 171 11.45 -1.67 -12.04
N PHE A 172 10.77 -2.74 -12.43
CA PHE A 172 9.91 -3.51 -11.55
C PHE A 172 10.61 -4.74 -11.02
N GLN A 173 10.42 -5.00 -9.74
CA GLN A 173 10.82 -6.22 -9.06
C GLN A 173 9.62 -6.83 -8.35
N TYR A 174 9.80 -8.04 -7.83
CA TYR A 174 8.79 -8.67 -6.97
C TYR A 174 8.53 -7.81 -5.73
N ARG A 175 7.32 -7.29 -5.62
CA ARG A 175 6.88 -6.41 -4.53
C ARG A 175 7.73 -5.13 -4.37
N LYS A 176 8.19 -4.56 -5.47
CA LYS A 176 8.96 -3.32 -5.46
C LYS A 176 8.94 -2.63 -6.82
N ILE A 177 8.89 -1.29 -6.78
CA ILE A 177 9.21 -0.42 -7.90
C ILE A 177 10.51 0.32 -7.58
N GLU A 178 11.42 0.41 -8.54
CA GLU A 178 12.65 1.20 -8.41
C GLU A 178 12.55 2.45 -9.28
N LEU A 179 12.61 3.58 -8.63
CA LEU A 179 12.69 4.90 -9.24
C LEU A 179 13.86 5.64 -8.59
N ASN A 180 14.59 6.39 -9.39
CA ASN A 180 15.82 7.07 -8.96
C ASN A 180 15.55 8.32 -8.10
N GLU A 181 14.28 8.68 -7.86
CA GLU A 181 13.88 9.88 -7.16
C GLU A 181 12.76 9.60 -6.16
N ASN A 182 12.66 10.44 -5.14
CA ASN A 182 11.52 10.44 -4.23
C ASN A 182 10.32 11.11 -4.92
N LEU A 183 9.38 10.30 -5.37
CA LEU A 183 8.23 10.73 -6.16
C LEU A 183 6.92 10.43 -5.44
N ILE A 184 5.99 11.36 -5.53
CA ILE A 184 4.59 11.18 -5.13
C ILE A 184 3.79 10.83 -6.37
N PHE A 185 3.14 9.68 -6.40
CA PHE A 185 2.33 9.24 -7.53
C PHE A 185 0.98 9.98 -7.52
N LEU A 186 0.64 10.61 -8.63
CA LEU A 186 -0.60 11.38 -8.79
C LEU A 186 -1.67 10.57 -9.51
N SER A 187 -1.30 9.96 -10.63
CA SER A 187 -2.18 9.08 -11.42
C SER A 187 -1.35 8.10 -12.26
N ALA A 188 -2.01 7.08 -12.77
CA ALA A 188 -1.38 6.14 -13.71
C ALA A 188 -2.32 5.85 -14.87
N THR A 189 -1.74 5.60 -16.03
CA THR A 189 -2.43 5.15 -17.23
C THR A 189 -2.19 3.65 -17.41
N PHE A 190 -3.28 2.91 -17.59
CA PHE A 190 -3.26 1.47 -17.72
C PHE A 190 -3.91 1.03 -19.03
N LYS A 191 -3.45 -0.10 -19.57
CA LYS A 191 -4.03 -0.78 -20.72
C LYS A 191 -4.60 -2.12 -20.32
N GLY A 192 -5.83 -2.39 -20.74
CA GLY A 192 -6.46 -3.69 -20.64
C GLY A 192 -6.82 -4.27 -22.00
N ASP A 193 -7.64 -5.30 -21.98
CA ASP A 193 -8.13 -5.99 -23.17
C ASP A 193 -9.66 -5.87 -23.23
N LEU A 194 -10.23 -5.62 -24.40
CA LEU A 194 -11.70 -5.56 -24.53
C LEU A 194 -12.30 -6.97 -24.36
N LEU A 195 -13.24 -7.09 -23.43
CA LEU A 195 -13.90 -8.36 -23.14
C LEU A 195 -15.35 -8.12 -22.72
N ASN A 196 -16.20 -9.13 -22.95
CA ASN A 196 -17.59 -9.09 -22.50
C ASN A 196 -17.67 -8.95 -20.96
N LYS A 197 -18.52 -8.02 -20.48
CA LYS A 197 -18.68 -7.70 -19.06
C LYS A 197 -19.02 -8.92 -18.19
N ASN A 198 -19.86 -9.84 -18.68
CA ASN A 198 -20.21 -11.03 -17.93
C ASN A 198 -18.98 -11.95 -17.72
N LYS A 199 -18.10 -12.06 -18.73
CA LYS A 199 -16.85 -12.82 -18.58
C LYS A 199 -15.94 -12.17 -17.52
N ILE A 200 -15.78 -10.84 -17.57
CA ILE A 200 -14.98 -10.10 -16.57
C ILE A 200 -15.57 -10.30 -15.16
N LYS A 201 -16.88 -10.18 -15.03
CA LYS A 201 -17.59 -10.38 -13.75
C LYS A 201 -17.35 -11.77 -13.18
N ASN A 202 -17.48 -12.81 -13.99
CA ASN A 202 -17.24 -14.19 -13.57
C ASN A 202 -15.79 -14.38 -13.09
N LEU A 203 -14.79 -13.82 -13.82
CA LEU A 203 -13.40 -13.87 -13.39
C LEU A 203 -13.19 -13.17 -12.03
N MET A 204 -13.79 -12.00 -11.83
CA MET A 204 -13.71 -11.28 -10.54
C MET A 204 -14.32 -12.10 -9.39
N GLU A 205 -15.47 -12.73 -9.61
CA GLU A 205 -16.16 -13.58 -8.63
C GLU A 205 -15.32 -14.82 -8.28
N GLU A 206 -14.75 -15.50 -9.27
CA GLU A 206 -13.84 -16.64 -9.05
C GLU A 206 -12.63 -16.24 -8.20
N LEU A 207 -11.98 -15.12 -8.51
CA LEU A 207 -10.84 -14.63 -7.75
C LEU A 207 -11.24 -14.24 -6.32
N ALA A 208 -12.41 -13.63 -6.15
CA ALA A 208 -12.95 -13.28 -4.84
C ALA A 208 -13.22 -14.52 -3.98
N ILE A 209 -13.79 -15.58 -4.56
CA ILE A 209 -14.01 -16.86 -3.88
C ILE A 209 -12.68 -17.49 -3.47
N LYS A 210 -11.71 -17.59 -4.39
CA LYS A 210 -10.36 -18.12 -4.10
C LYS A 210 -9.70 -17.36 -2.93
N LYS A 211 -9.76 -16.03 -2.95
CA LYS A 211 -9.23 -15.20 -1.86
C LYS A 211 -9.96 -15.44 -0.54
N ASN A 212 -11.29 -15.40 -0.54
CA ASN A 212 -12.09 -15.58 0.66
C ASN A 212 -11.87 -16.96 1.29
N ASN A 213 -11.60 -17.98 0.50
CA ASN A 213 -11.28 -19.33 1.01
C ASN A 213 -9.89 -19.41 1.67
N SER A 214 -8.91 -18.65 1.18
CA SER A 214 -7.51 -18.75 1.61
C SER A 214 -7.07 -17.67 2.62
N GLN A 215 -7.71 -16.50 2.64
CA GLN A 215 -7.26 -15.36 3.45
C GLN A 215 -8.32 -14.91 4.47
N PRO A 216 -7.90 -14.40 5.64
CA PRO A 216 -8.83 -13.85 6.62
C PRO A 216 -9.41 -12.51 6.12
N SER A 217 -10.62 -12.19 6.59
CA SER A 217 -11.32 -10.93 6.30
C SER A 217 -11.84 -10.31 7.59
N LYS A 218 -12.11 -9.00 7.56
CA LYS A 218 -12.67 -8.22 8.67
C LYS A 218 -11.83 -8.30 9.97
N ILE A 219 -10.52 -8.28 9.82
CA ILE A 219 -9.57 -8.29 10.95
C ILE A 219 -8.54 -7.17 10.79
N LYS A 220 -7.92 -6.76 11.90
CA LYS A 220 -6.84 -5.76 11.90
C LYS A 220 -5.53 -6.43 11.46
N THR A 221 -5.12 -6.23 10.21
CA THR A 221 -3.92 -6.84 9.62
C THR A 221 -3.36 -5.99 8.47
N GLY A 222 -2.08 -6.09 8.24
CA GLY A 222 -1.41 -5.51 7.06
C GLY A 222 -1.36 -6.45 5.84
N GLY A 223 -2.17 -7.53 5.83
CA GLY A 223 -2.05 -8.56 4.79
C GLY A 223 -0.91 -9.54 5.05
N SER A 224 -0.28 -10.00 3.97
CA SER A 224 0.91 -10.86 4.06
C SER A 224 2.06 -10.12 4.73
N THR A 225 2.54 -10.63 5.86
CA THR A 225 3.63 -10.01 6.62
C THR A 225 4.97 -10.17 5.93
N PHE A 226 5.21 -11.32 5.31
CA PHE A 226 6.48 -11.64 4.63
C PHE A 226 6.26 -11.89 3.14
N LYS A 227 7.28 -11.54 2.35
CA LYS A 227 7.40 -11.91 0.93
C LYS A 227 7.65 -13.41 0.80
N ASN A 228 7.20 -14.00 -0.29
CA ASN A 228 7.64 -15.35 -0.63
C ASN A 228 9.14 -15.32 -0.99
N PRO A 229 9.97 -16.21 -0.45
CA PRO A 229 11.42 -16.28 -0.71
C PRO A 229 11.71 -17.01 -2.05
N ILE A 230 11.25 -16.40 -3.15
CA ILE A 230 11.26 -17.00 -4.49
C ILE A 230 12.65 -17.27 -5.05
N ASP A 231 13.67 -16.65 -4.48
CA ASP A 231 15.10 -16.83 -4.78
C ASP A 231 15.76 -17.97 -4.01
N GLN A 232 15.09 -18.52 -2.99
CA GLN A 232 15.64 -19.56 -2.11
C GLN A 232 14.86 -20.87 -2.18
N THR A 233 13.55 -20.82 -2.45
CA THR A 233 12.70 -22.02 -2.46
C THR A 233 11.41 -21.80 -3.25
N THR A 234 10.77 -22.91 -3.67
CA THR A 234 9.41 -22.92 -4.23
C THR A 234 8.32 -22.81 -3.19
N LYS A 235 8.63 -23.09 -1.90
CA LYS A 235 7.67 -22.95 -0.79
C LYS A 235 7.32 -21.49 -0.57
N LYS A 236 6.05 -21.25 -0.29
CA LYS A 236 5.53 -19.92 0.07
C LYS A 236 5.83 -19.61 1.54
N ALA A 237 5.91 -18.32 1.87
CA ALA A 237 6.19 -17.89 3.24
C ALA A 237 5.20 -18.49 4.27
N TRP A 238 3.91 -18.60 3.91
CA TRP A 238 2.91 -19.18 4.81
C TRP A 238 3.16 -20.67 5.12
N GLU A 239 3.71 -21.45 4.18
CA GLU A 239 4.06 -22.86 4.38
C GLU A 239 5.24 -22.98 5.35
N LEU A 240 6.29 -22.20 5.11
CA LEU A 240 7.47 -22.15 5.98
C LEU A 240 7.10 -21.73 7.42
N ILE A 241 6.22 -20.75 7.58
CA ILE A 241 5.76 -20.30 8.91
C ILE A 241 4.96 -21.42 9.59
N LYS A 242 4.02 -22.03 8.88
CA LYS A 242 3.19 -23.13 9.42
C LYS A 242 4.03 -24.33 9.90
N GLU A 243 5.09 -24.63 9.16
CA GLU A 243 6.01 -25.74 9.53
C GLU A 243 6.92 -25.37 10.71
N SER A 244 7.28 -24.09 10.87
CA SER A 244 8.36 -23.66 11.76
C SER A 244 7.90 -23.04 13.08
N VAL A 245 6.66 -22.57 13.15
CA VAL A 245 6.15 -21.82 14.29
C VAL A 245 5.02 -22.60 14.97
N PRO A 246 5.01 -22.68 16.31
CA PRO A 246 3.92 -23.33 17.05
C PRO A 246 2.58 -22.65 16.74
N GLU A 247 1.51 -23.47 16.67
CA GLU A 247 0.15 -22.94 16.57
C GLU A 247 -0.19 -22.09 17.81
N ASN A 248 -1.01 -21.08 17.63
CA ASN A 248 -1.51 -20.19 18.68
C ASN A 248 -0.46 -19.29 19.38
N ILE A 249 0.74 -19.11 18.76
CA ILE A 249 1.72 -18.17 19.28
C ILE A 249 1.15 -16.74 19.31
N ASN A 250 1.40 -16.02 20.39
CA ASN A 250 1.05 -14.60 20.54
C ASN A 250 2.07 -13.87 21.41
N PHE A 251 2.20 -12.57 21.17
CA PHE A 251 2.94 -11.62 22.00
C PHE A 251 1.93 -10.53 22.37
N GLY A 252 1.43 -10.54 23.59
CA GLY A 252 0.30 -9.70 24.00
C GLY A 252 -0.90 -9.89 23.06
N ASP A 253 -1.35 -8.79 22.45
CA ASP A 253 -2.47 -8.80 21.48
C ASP A 253 -2.04 -9.07 20.03
N ALA A 254 -0.74 -9.16 19.74
CA ALA A 254 -0.22 -9.55 18.42
C ALA A 254 -0.23 -11.08 18.27
N SER A 255 -0.77 -11.59 17.16
CA SER A 255 -0.86 -13.03 16.91
C SER A 255 -0.87 -13.35 15.42
N ILE A 256 -0.76 -14.65 15.10
CA ILE A 256 -0.89 -15.16 13.73
C ILE A 256 -2.35 -15.56 13.48
N SER A 257 -2.85 -15.28 12.28
CA SER A 257 -4.18 -15.72 11.88
C SER A 257 -4.26 -17.24 11.75
N LYS A 258 -5.27 -17.85 12.38
CA LYS A 258 -5.54 -19.30 12.24
C LYS A 258 -5.84 -19.73 10.79
N LYS A 259 -6.34 -18.81 9.95
CA LYS A 259 -6.71 -19.08 8.57
C LYS A 259 -5.51 -19.05 7.61
N HIS A 260 -4.50 -18.19 7.91
CA HIS A 260 -3.35 -18.00 7.02
C HIS A 260 -2.13 -17.57 7.83
N SER A 261 -1.13 -18.43 7.95
CA SER A 261 0.03 -18.24 8.84
C SER A 261 0.92 -17.02 8.50
N ASN A 262 0.86 -16.50 7.28
CA ASN A 262 1.57 -15.27 6.91
C ASN A 262 0.74 -13.97 7.14
N PHE A 263 -0.42 -14.07 7.80
CA PHE A 263 -1.22 -12.92 8.19
C PHE A 263 -1.12 -12.69 9.70
N PHE A 264 -0.38 -11.66 10.07
CA PHE A 264 -0.29 -11.25 11.47
C PHE A 264 -1.43 -10.28 11.79
N ILE A 265 -1.99 -10.42 12.97
CA ILE A 265 -3.20 -9.72 13.37
C ILE A 265 -3.02 -9.01 14.72
N ASN A 266 -3.62 -7.85 14.85
CA ASN A 266 -3.86 -7.18 16.11
C ASN A 266 -5.24 -7.60 16.63
N LYS A 267 -5.29 -8.45 17.66
CA LYS A 267 -6.55 -8.98 18.23
C LYS A 267 -7.39 -7.89 18.87
N LYS A 268 -6.75 -6.93 19.56
CA LYS A 268 -7.43 -5.86 20.30
C LYS A 268 -6.65 -4.55 20.18
N ASN A 269 -5.59 -4.40 20.95
CA ASN A 269 -4.77 -3.19 21.09
C ASN A 269 -3.28 -3.49 21.10
N ALA A 270 -2.81 -4.36 20.20
CA ALA A 270 -1.39 -4.68 20.09
C ALA A 270 -0.55 -3.40 19.91
N SER A 271 0.59 -3.37 20.58
CA SER A 271 1.63 -2.36 20.39
C SER A 271 2.53 -2.72 19.20
N PHE A 272 3.33 -1.75 18.75
CA PHE A 272 4.38 -2.03 17.77
C PHE A 272 5.37 -3.07 18.29
N GLU A 273 5.79 -2.95 19.56
CA GLU A 273 6.77 -3.88 20.15
C GLU A 273 6.25 -5.32 20.23
N GLU A 274 4.99 -5.53 20.55
CA GLU A 274 4.37 -6.86 20.53
C GLU A 274 4.36 -7.44 19.11
N MET A 275 3.97 -6.64 18.11
CA MET A 275 3.95 -7.06 16.71
C MET A 275 5.38 -7.32 16.18
N ASN A 276 6.34 -6.47 16.52
CA ASN A 276 7.74 -6.61 16.14
C ASN A 276 8.39 -7.83 16.77
N SER A 277 8.08 -8.12 18.04
CA SER A 277 8.52 -9.33 18.74
C SER A 277 8.02 -10.59 18.07
N LEU A 278 6.74 -10.62 17.67
CA LEU A 278 6.15 -11.72 16.90
C LEU A 278 6.85 -11.88 15.53
N ILE A 279 7.09 -10.78 14.82
CA ILE A 279 7.81 -10.79 13.53
C ILE A 279 9.21 -11.41 13.69
N ASN A 280 9.97 -10.95 14.67
CA ASN A 280 11.34 -11.41 14.90
C ASN A 280 11.37 -12.89 15.35
N PHE A 281 10.43 -13.29 16.20
CA PHE A 281 10.27 -14.70 16.61
C PHE A 281 10.02 -15.60 15.40
N VAL A 282 9.10 -15.22 14.51
CA VAL A 282 8.79 -16.00 13.31
C VAL A 282 9.99 -16.07 12.36
N LYS A 283 10.67 -14.95 12.10
CA LYS A 283 11.88 -14.92 11.26
C LYS A 283 12.95 -15.86 11.78
N LYS A 284 13.20 -15.83 13.10
CA LYS A 284 14.21 -16.70 13.74
C LYS A 284 13.83 -18.17 13.58
N ASN A 285 12.60 -18.55 13.95
CA ASN A 285 12.18 -19.96 13.90
C ASN A 285 12.17 -20.53 12.47
N VAL A 286 11.75 -19.74 11.47
CA VAL A 286 11.83 -20.17 10.06
C VAL A 286 13.29 -20.39 9.67
N LYS A 287 14.19 -19.46 9.98
CA LYS A 287 15.62 -19.59 9.66
C LYS A 287 16.24 -20.79 10.36
N ASP A 288 16.01 -20.96 11.66
CA ASP A 288 16.61 -22.04 12.46
C ASP A 288 16.15 -23.42 11.97
N LYS A 289 14.87 -23.56 11.56
CA LYS A 289 14.30 -24.83 11.14
C LYS A 289 14.54 -25.17 9.66
N THR A 290 14.60 -24.17 8.79
CA THR A 290 14.62 -24.38 7.33
C THR A 290 15.87 -23.84 6.63
N GLY A 291 16.69 -23.04 7.29
CA GLY A 291 17.81 -22.30 6.70
C GLY A 291 17.39 -21.09 5.85
N ILE A 292 16.08 -20.90 5.62
CA ILE A 292 15.54 -19.88 4.70
C ILE A 292 15.33 -18.55 5.41
N ASN A 293 15.76 -17.44 4.77
CA ASN A 293 15.50 -16.10 5.26
C ASN A 293 14.23 -15.55 4.63
N ILE A 294 13.25 -15.14 5.46
CA ILE A 294 12.03 -14.48 5.00
C ILE A 294 12.11 -12.97 5.24
N ASN A 295 11.81 -12.19 4.21
CA ASN A 295 11.86 -10.73 4.22
C ASN A 295 10.46 -10.13 4.36
N LEU A 296 10.34 -9.00 5.07
CA LEU A 296 9.07 -8.31 5.24
C LEU A 296 8.47 -7.86 3.89
N GLU A 297 7.17 -8.07 3.73
CA GLU A 297 6.35 -7.42 2.71
C GLU A 297 5.73 -6.13 3.24
N ILE A 298 5.28 -6.13 4.50
CA ILE A 298 4.81 -4.92 5.17
C ILE A 298 5.95 -3.93 5.37
N LYS A 299 5.62 -2.64 5.34
CA LYS A 299 6.58 -1.55 5.55
C LYS A 299 6.47 -1.02 6.97
N ILE A 300 7.56 -1.12 7.75
CA ILE A 300 7.66 -0.50 9.07
C ILE A 300 8.01 0.98 8.87
N ILE A 301 7.29 1.86 9.56
CA ILE A 301 7.42 3.32 9.49
C ILE A 301 7.82 3.85 10.86
N GLU A 302 8.96 4.63 10.88
CA GLU A 302 9.60 5.16 12.10
C GLU A 302 10.04 6.61 11.94
#